data_b3621937f63a2ec435595b688f31b55e
#
_entry.id   b3621937f63a2ec435595b688f31b55e
#
_cell.length_a   1.000
_cell.length_b   1.000
_cell.length_c   1.000
_cell.angle_alpha   90.00
_cell.angle_beta   90.00
_cell.angle_gamma   90.00
#
_symmetry.space_group_name_H-M   'P 1'
#
loop_
_entity.id
_entity.type
_entity.pdbx_description
1 polymer ?
#
loop_
_entity_poly.entity_id
_entity_poly.type
_entity_poly.pdbx_seq_one_letter_code
_entity_poly.pdbx_strand_id
1 'polypeptide(L)'
;MGLFDMFKKKAAAPAAPAKPANVDADPAPYSLCAPVSGRAIKMTDVPDPVFSGEMMGKGCAVFPDEEVVYSPVDGTVGVLMPHAVGINTAEGVEILVHIGVDTVDMNGDGFTSLVAQGDTVKAGQPCVKIDRKKIADAGHPDCVVLVVTNTADYASVDMLVDPESTVKAGQQVVKVTK
;
A
#
# COMPACT_ATOMS: atom_id res chain seq x y z
N MET A 1 47.97 39.39 17.48
CA MET A 1 48.46 38.10 17.85
C MET A 1 47.39 37.38 18.63
N GLY A 2 46.94 36.31 18.18
CA GLY A 2 45.87 35.51 18.81
C GLY A 2 44.88 35.02 17.78
N LEU A 3 45.35 34.07 17.02
CA LEU A 3 44.52 33.27 16.14
C LEU A 3 43.62 32.41 17.01
N PHE A 4 42.33 32.78 17.17
CA PHE A 4 41.29 31.87 17.58
C PHE A 4 40.50 31.52 16.33
N ASP A 5 41.00 30.53 15.64
CA ASP A 5 40.28 29.83 14.60
C ASP A 5 39.18 28.97 15.27
N MET A 6 38.02 29.55 15.38
CA MET A 6 36.84 28.80 15.87
C MET A 6 36.40 27.88 14.75
N PHE A 7 36.80 26.63 14.83
CA PHE A 7 36.13 25.54 14.11
C PHE A 7 34.66 25.50 14.52
N LYS A 8 33.85 26.22 13.79
CA LYS A 8 32.41 26.04 13.82
C LYS A 8 32.10 24.69 13.16
N LYS A 9 32.13 23.65 13.97
CA LYS A 9 31.63 22.32 13.55
C LYS A 9 30.18 22.50 13.21
N LYS A 10 29.87 22.65 11.93
CA LYS A 10 28.51 22.65 11.39
C LYS A 10 27.93 21.29 11.75
N ALA A 11 27.10 21.25 12.77
CA ALA A 11 26.34 20.04 13.08
C ALA A 11 25.56 19.67 11.83
N ALA A 12 25.87 18.50 11.26
CA ALA A 12 25.11 17.94 10.17
C ALA A 12 23.66 17.76 10.68
N ALA A 13 22.69 18.32 9.98
CA ALA A 13 21.31 18.03 10.25
C ALA A 13 21.11 16.50 10.21
N PRO A 14 20.27 15.92 11.12
CA PRO A 14 20.02 14.49 11.05
C PRO A 14 19.51 14.16 9.66
N ALA A 15 20.16 13.19 9.00
CA ALA A 15 19.73 12.72 7.69
C ALA A 15 18.27 12.28 7.80
N ALA A 16 17.41 12.71 6.86
CA ALA A 16 16.06 12.20 6.76
C ALA A 16 16.13 10.66 6.72
N PRO A 17 15.24 9.93 7.42
CA PRO A 17 15.28 8.48 7.40
C PRO A 17 15.24 7.99 5.96
N ALA A 18 16.17 7.09 5.60
CA ALA A 18 16.24 6.55 4.25
C ALA A 18 14.90 5.92 3.87
N LYS A 19 14.44 6.15 2.63
CA LYS A 19 13.25 5.45 2.11
C LYS A 19 13.52 3.95 2.14
N PRO A 20 12.52 3.13 2.51
CA PRO A 20 12.64 1.68 2.41
C PRO A 20 13.05 1.26 0.99
N ALA A 21 13.77 0.16 0.87
CA ALA A 21 14.14 -0.39 -0.43
C ALA A 21 12.91 -0.96 -1.15
N ASN A 22 12.95 -0.97 -2.49
CA ASN A 22 11.98 -1.70 -3.28
C ASN A 22 12.09 -3.20 -2.97
N VAL A 23 10.96 -3.90 -3.02
CA VAL A 23 10.94 -5.36 -3.02
C VAL A 23 10.89 -5.90 -4.43
N ASP A 24 11.35 -7.13 -4.61
CA ASP A 24 11.17 -7.84 -5.88
C ASP A 24 9.69 -8.04 -6.14
N ALA A 25 9.23 -7.69 -7.32
CA ALA A 25 7.86 -7.84 -7.75
C ALA A 25 7.80 -8.53 -9.11
N ASP A 26 6.69 -9.19 -9.38
CA ASP A 26 6.39 -9.86 -10.64
C ASP A 26 5.23 -9.14 -11.35
N PRO A 27 5.47 -7.92 -11.89
CA PRO A 27 4.43 -7.17 -12.55
C PRO A 27 4.05 -7.80 -13.89
N ALA A 28 2.75 -7.89 -14.15
CA ALA A 28 2.22 -8.29 -15.45
C ALA A 28 0.95 -7.49 -15.75
N PRO A 29 0.64 -7.25 -17.04
CA PRO A 29 -0.61 -6.60 -17.41
C PRO A 29 -1.81 -7.32 -16.80
N TYR A 30 -2.75 -6.55 -16.25
CA TYR A 30 -3.95 -7.09 -15.60
C TYR A 30 -3.68 -8.03 -14.41
N SER A 31 -2.52 -7.94 -13.78
CA SER A 31 -2.18 -8.66 -12.56
C SER A 31 -1.74 -7.69 -11.48
N LEU A 32 -2.17 -7.94 -10.25
CA LEU A 32 -1.84 -7.12 -9.10
C LEU A 32 -0.99 -7.93 -8.13
N CYS A 33 0.08 -7.30 -7.65
CA CYS A 33 0.95 -7.87 -6.62
C CYS A 33 0.44 -7.55 -5.21
N ALA A 34 0.80 -8.37 -4.25
CA ALA A 34 0.53 -8.09 -2.84
C ALA A 34 1.21 -6.77 -2.43
N PRO A 35 0.45 -5.84 -1.84
CA PRO A 35 1.00 -4.54 -1.41
C PRO A 35 1.81 -4.65 -0.12
N VAL A 36 1.73 -5.77 0.57
CA VAL A 36 2.40 -6.02 1.85
C VAL A 36 2.56 -7.52 2.03
N SER A 37 3.60 -7.93 2.76
CA SER A 37 3.73 -9.34 3.19
C SER A 37 2.82 -9.62 4.38
N GLY A 38 2.27 -10.83 4.43
CA GLY A 38 1.40 -11.24 5.53
C GLY A 38 0.40 -12.32 5.12
N ARG A 39 -0.72 -12.38 5.82
CA ARG A 39 -1.78 -13.38 5.63
C ARG A 39 -2.87 -12.83 4.70
N ALA A 40 -3.03 -13.47 3.55
CA ALA A 40 -4.05 -13.09 2.56
C ALA A 40 -5.45 -13.57 2.98
N ILE A 41 -6.45 -12.73 2.78
CA ILE A 41 -7.86 -13.04 2.99
C ILE A 41 -8.70 -12.63 1.78
N LYS A 42 -9.87 -13.24 1.65
CA LYS A 42 -10.85 -12.82 0.65
C LYS A 42 -11.37 -11.41 0.97
N MET A 43 -11.79 -10.68 -0.05
CA MET A 43 -12.47 -9.39 0.14
C MET A 43 -13.70 -9.56 1.05
N THR A 44 -14.45 -10.63 0.88
CA THR A 44 -15.64 -10.94 1.69
C THR A 44 -15.37 -11.18 3.18
N ASP A 45 -14.12 -11.43 3.55
CA ASP A 45 -13.70 -11.67 4.94
C ASP A 45 -13.10 -10.42 5.61
N VAL A 46 -13.02 -9.29 4.89
CA VAL A 46 -12.57 -8.01 5.47
C VAL A 46 -13.57 -7.57 6.54
N PRO A 47 -13.13 -7.18 7.75
CA PRO A 47 -14.01 -6.78 8.84
C PRO A 47 -14.58 -5.36 8.64
N ASP A 48 -15.15 -5.11 7.49
CA ASP A 48 -15.78 -3.86 7.08
C ASP A 48 -16.88 -4.17 6.07
N PRO A 49 -18.13 -3.73 6.27
CA PRO A 49 -19.25 -4.08 5.39
C PRO A 49 -19.14 -3.48 3.99
N VAL A 50 -18.43 -2.36 3.82
CA VAL A 50 -18.23 -1.73 2.51
C VAL A 50 -17.29 -2.57 1.65
N PHE A 51 -16.19 -3.06 2.23
CA PHE A 51 -15.25 -3.92 1.53
C PHE A 51 -15.77 -5.35 1.39
N SER A 52 -16.29 -5.94 2.47
CA SER A 52 -16.81 -7.32 2.43
C SER A 52 -18.06 -7.49 1.54
N GLY A 53 -18.83 -6.42 1.37
CA GLY A 53 -19.94 -6.38 0.42
C GLY A 53 -19.50 -6.08 -1.02
N GLU A 54 -18.21 -5.95 -1.27
CA GLU A 54 -17.62 -5.63 -2.58
C GLU A 54 -18.20 -4.33 -3.21
N MET A 55 -18.66 -3.41 -2.37
CA MET A 55 -19.26 -2.15 -2.83
C MET A 55 -18.23 -1.21 -3.49
N MET A 56 -16.95 -1.30 -3.07
CA MET A 56 -15.85 -0.56 -3.67
C MET A 56 -15.24 -1.28 -4.88
N GLY A 57 -15.56 -2.55 -5.06
CA GLY A 57 -15.02 -3.42 -6.09
C GLY A 57 -14.48 -4.74 -5.52
N LYS A 58 -13.89 -5.54 -6.39
CA LYS A 58 -13.33 -6.86 -6.05
C LYS A 58 -11.81 -6.80 -5.91
N GLY A 59 -11.27 -7.78 -5.23
CA GLY A 59 -9.84 -7.93 -4.98
C GLY A 59 -9.59 -8.87 -3.82
N CYS A 60 -8.66 -8.52 -2.95
CA CYS A 60 -8.34 -9.26 -1.73
C CYS A 60 -7.81 -8.30 -0.65
N ALA A 61 -7.47 -8.84 0.51
CA ALA A 61 -6.78 -8.09 1.54
C ALA A 61 -5.66 -8.93 2.17
N VAL A 62 -4.74 -8.28 2.87
CA VAL A 62 -3.63 -8.92 3.56
C VAL A 62 -3.54 -8.34 4.96
N PHE A 63 -3.55 -9.20 5.98
CA PHE A 63 -3.13 -8.80 7.33
C PHE A 63 -1.61 -8.73 7.37
N PRO A 64 -1.03 -7.53 7.55
CA PRO A 64 0.40 -7.33 7.37
C PRO A 64 1.23 -7.94 8.51
N ASP A 65 2.44 -8.36 8.20
CA ASP A 65 3.49 -8.70 9.15
C ASP A 65 4.67 -7.71 9.10
N GLU A 66 4.56 -6.67 8.29
CA GLU A 66 5.55 -5.61 8.10
C GLU A 66 4.90 -4.21 8.11
N GLU A 67 5.70 -3.16 8.10
CA GLU A 67 5.25 -1.77 8.26
C GLU A 67 5.47 -0.90 7.02
N VAL A 68 5.72 -1.51 5.86
CA VAL A 68 5.82 -0.81 4.58
C VAL A 68 4.80 -1.37 3.61
N VAL A 69 4.04 -0.48 3.00
CA VAL A 69 3.06 -0.81 1.95
C VAL A 69 3.63 -0.38 0.61
N TYR A 70 3.63 -1.30 -0.34
CA TYR A 70 4.25 -1.17 -1.66
C TYR A 70 3.18 -1.04 -2.75
N SER A 71 3.58 -0.44 -3.88
CA SER A 71 2.71 -0.42 -5.06
C SER A 71 2.45 -1.85 -5.57
N PRO A 72 1.18 -2.21 -5.80
CA PRO A 72 0.84 -3.53 -6.34
C PRO A 72 1.04 -3.63 -7.86
N VAL A 73 1.31 -2.53 -8.53
CA VAL A 73 1.37 -2.42 -10.00
C VAL A 73 2.36 -1.35 -10.42
N ASP A 74 2.73 -1.38 -11.70
CA ASP A 74 3.29 -0.24 -12.40
C ASP A 74 2.13 0.72 -12.76
N GLY A 75 2.24 1.99 -12.43
CA GLY A 75 1.17 2.94 -12.72
C GLY A 75 1.46 4.36 -12.24
N THR A 76 0.42 5.17 -12.21
CA THR A 76 0.45 6.57 -11.77
C THR A 76 -0.43 6.74 -10.53
N VAL A 77 0.08 7.41 -9.52
CA VAL A 77 -0.67 7.75 -8.31
C VAL A 77 -1.72 8.81 -8.66
N GLY A 78 -2.99 8.40 -8.72
CA GLY A 78 -4.11 9.27 -9.01
C GLY A 78 -4.75 9.89 -7.78
N VAL A 79 -4.75 9.16 -6.67
CA VAL A 79 -5.29 9.61 -5.37
C VAL A 79 -4.30 9.26 -4.27
N LEU A 80 -4.08 10.19 -3.37
CA LEU A 80 -3.23 9.96 -2.20
C LEU A 80 -3.90 10.55 -0.96
N MET A 81 -4.17 9.68 0.00
CA MET A 81 -4.57 10.01 1.36
C MET A 81 -3.58 9.33 2.31
N PRO A 82 -3.48 9.76 3.58
CA PRO A 82 -2.55 9.11 4.51
C PRO A 82 -2.72 7.58 4.60
N HIS A 83 -3.96 7.12 4.60
CA HIS A 83 -4.36 5.71 4.76
C HIS A 83 -4.73 5.01 3.45
N ALA A 84 -4.64 5.67 2.29
CA ALA A 84 -5.04 5.09 1.02
C ALA A 84 -4.26 5.65 -0.17
N VAL A 85 -3.94 4.78 -1.12
CA VAL A 85 -3.27 5.14 -2.36
C VAL A 85 -4.06 4.57 -3.53
N GLY A 86 -4.52 5.45 -4.42
CA GLY A 86 -5.14 5.08 -5.69
C GLY A 86 -4.12 5.11 -6.82
N ILE A 87 -4.02 4.05 -7.60
CA ILE A 87 -3.05 3.90 -8.68
C ILE A 87 -3.77 3.46 -9.95
N ASN A 88 -3.49 4.13 -11.06
CA ASN A 88 -4.03 3.82 -12.38
C ASN A 88 -2.94 3.20 -13.25
N THR A 89 -3.22 2.04 -13.82
CA THR A 89 -2.30 1.38 -14.76
C THR A 89 -2.45 1.91 -16.18
N ALA A 90 -1.46 1.65 -17.03
CA ALA A 90 -1.52 1.99 -18.45
C ALA A 90 -2.64 1.25 -19.19
N GLU A 91 -3.03 0.06 -18.70
CA GLU A 91 -4.12 -0.75 -19.25
C GLU A 91 -5.52 -0.26 -18.84
N GLY A 92 -5.60 0.73 -17.96
CA GLY A 92 -6.86 1.30 -17.49
C GLY A 92 -7.44 0.62 -16.26
N VAL A 93 -6.67 -0.21 -15.54
CA VAL A 93 -7.10 -0.77 -14.25
C VAL A 93 -6.95 0.29 -13.18
N GLU A 94 -8.01 0.58 -12.46
CA GLU A 94 -8.03 1.52 -11.35
C GLU A 94 -7.99 0.76 -10.03
N ILE A 95 -6.94 1.01 -9.24
CA ILE A 95 -6.64 0.26 -8.03
C ILE A 95 -6.63 1.19 -6.83
N LEU A 96 -7.23 0.75 -5.73
CA LEU A 96 -7.11 1.40 -4.43
C LEU A 96 -6.44 0.43 -3.46
N VAL A 97 -5.38 0.88 -2.82
CA VAL A 97 -4.78 0.23 -1.65
C VAL A 97 -5.24 1.01 -0.42
N HIS A 98 -6.11 0.41 0.38
CA HIS A 98 -6.66 1.01 1.59
C HIS A 98 -6.07 0.33 2.81
N ILE A 99 -5.44 1.10 3.69
CA ILE A 99 -4.66 0.58 4.81
C ILE A 99 -5.48 0.66 6.09
N GLY A 100 -5.85 -0.50 6.60
CA GLY A 100 -6.68 -0.66 7.79
C GLY A 100 -8.16 -0.38 7.55
N VAL A 101 -8.96 -0.66 8.55
CA VAL A 101 -10.39 -0.40 8.58
C VAL A 101 -10.66 0.80 9.49
N ASP A 102 -11.46 1.75 9.01
CA ASP A 102 -11.81 3.01 9.72
C ASP A 102 -10.60 3.89 10.09
N THR A 103 -9.45 3.65 9.50
CA THR A 103 -8.20 4.37 9.79
C THR A 103 -8.20 5.84 9.34
N VAL A 104 -9.21 6.26 8.58
CA VAL A 104 -9.48 7.68 8.28
C VAL A 104 -9.64 8.50 9.57
N ASP A 105 -10.16 7.91 10.65
CA ASP A 105 -10.35 8.55 11.94
C ASP A 105 -9.04 8.91 12.64
N MET A 106 -7.93 8.31 12.23
CA MET A 106 -6.59 8.58 12.78
C MET A 106 -5.99 9.89 12.29
N ASN A 107 -6.62 10.57 11.32
CA ASN A 107 -6.16 11.85 10.75
C ASN A 107 -4.68 11.84 10.33
N GLY A 108 -4.23 10.72 9.77
CA GLY A 108 -2.86 10.55 9.28
C GLY A 108 -1.83 10.14 10.34
N ASP A 109 -2.19 10.09 11.63
CA ASP A 109 -1.28 9.61 12.66
C ASP A 109 -0.99 8.11 12.47
N GLY A 110 0.28 7.75 12.38
CA GLY A 110 0.72 6.38 12.09
C GLY A 110 0.92 6.08 10.60
N PHE A 111 0.78 7.08 9.71
CA PHE A 111 0.98 6.92 8.27
C PHE A 111 1.99 7.95 7.76
N THR A 112 2.95 7.49 6.97
CA THR A 112 3.93 8.35 6.30
C THR A 112 3.92 8.05 4.81
N SER A 113 3.44 8.98 4.00
CA SER A 113 3.47 8.85 2.54
C SER A 113 4.89 8.97 2.01
N LEU A 114 5.28 8.04 1.14
CA LEU A 114 6.61 7.97 0.51
C LEU A 114 6.56 8.37 -0.96
N VAL A 115 5.38 8.63 -1.48
CA VAL A 115 5.08 9.07 -2.84
C VAL A 115 4.18 10.30 -2.80
N ALA A 116 4.01 10.96 -3.93
CA ALA A 116 3.09 12.08 -4.12
C ALA A 116 2.06 11.75 -5.20
N GLN A 117 0.92 12.44 -5.16
CA GLN A 117 -0.06 12.38 -6.24
C GLN A 117 0.57 12.84 -7.54
N GLY A 118 0.36 12.09 -8.62
CA GLY A 118 0.98 12.32 -9.93
C GLY A 118 2.29 11.56 -10.16
N ASP A 119 2.88 10.96 -9.12
CA ASP A 119 4.09 10.17 -9.29
C ASP A 119 3.82 8.91 -10.11
N THR A 120 4.80 8.55 -10.94
CA THR A 120 4.87 7.21 -11.54
C THR A 120 5.53 6.25 -10.55
N VAL A 121 4.90 5.12 -10.32
CA VAL A 121 5.38 4.08 -9.40
C VAL A 121 5.56 2.75 -10.13
N LYS A 122 6.44 1.92 -9.58
CA LYS A 122 6.66 0.54 -10.02
C LYS A 122 6.13 -0.43 -8.99
N ALA A 123 5.65 -1.60 -9.43
CA ALA A 123 5.31 -2.69 -8.52
C ALA A 123 6.49 -2.96 -7.58
N GLY A 124 6.21 -3.13 -6.29
CA GLY A 124 7.24 -3.31 -5.27
C GLY A 124 7.92 -2.02 -4.77
N GLN A 125 7.54 -0.85 -5.29
CA GLN A 125 8.05 0.42 -4.79
C GLN A 125 7.32 0.82 -3.50
N PRO A 126 8.03 1.23 -2.43
CA PRO A 126 7.41 1.72 -1.20
C PRO A 126 6.51 2.93 -1.45
N CYS A 127 5.27 2.87 -0.97
CA CYS A 127 4.29 3.94 -1.09
C CYS A 127 3.94 4.59 0.24
N VAL A 128 3.76 3.78 1.29
CA VAL A 128 3.39 4.26 2.64
C VAL A 128 4.13 3.46 3.69
N LYS A 129 4.68 4.14 4.68
CA LYS A 129 5.14 3.52 5.92
C LYS A 129 4.04 3.64 6.96
N ILE A 130 3.76 2.55 7.66
CA ILE A 130 2.71 2.48 8.68
C ILE A 130 3.28 2.16 10.05
N ASP A 131 2.62 2.62 11.09
CA ASP A 131 2.86 2.23 12.47
C ASP A 131 1.70 1.34 12.93
N ARG A 132 1.91 0.03 12.84
CA ARG A 132 0.88 -0.97 13.18
C ARG A 132 0.45 -0.89 14.64
N LYS A 133 1.37 -0.49 15.53
CA LYS A 133 1.04 -0.31 16.93
C LYS A 133 0.04 0.83 17.13
N LYS A 134 0.22 1.95 16.46
CA LYS A 134 -0.72 3.07 16.51
C LYS A 134 -2.09 2.68 15.96
N ILE A 135 -2.14 1.92 14.87
CA ILE A 135 -3.40 1.41 14.31
C ILE A 135 -4.13 0.54 15.33
N ALA A 136 -3.41 -0.39 15.96
CA ALA A 136 -3.96 -1.28 16.99
C ALA A 136 -4.42 -0.50 18.25
N ASP A 137 -3.62 0.46 18.70
CA ASP A 137 -3.94 1.30 19.85
C ASP A 137 -5.20 2.17 19.62
N ALA A 138 -5.45 2.54 18.35
CA ALA A 138 -6.66 3.23 17.94
C ALA A 138 -7.89 2.30 17.83
N GLY A 139 -7.70 0.99 18.00
CA GLY A 139 -8.77 -0.01 17.94
C GLY A 139 -9.17 -0.43 16.54
N HIS A 140 -8.34 -0.18 15.53
CA HIS A 140 -8.62 -0.50 14.14
C HIS A 140 -7.90 -1.78 13.68
N PRO A 141 -8.56 -2.64 12.86
CA PRO A 141 -7.86 -3.67 12.12
C PRO A 141 -6.85 -3.07 11.15
N ASP A 142 -5.67 -3.67 11.02
CA ASP A 142 -4.60 -3.18 10.18
C ASP A 142 -4.53 -3.83 8.78
N CYS A 143 -5.55 -4.61 8.39
CA CYS A 143 -5.56 -5.27 7.09
C CYS A 143 -5.44 -4.26 5.94
N VAL A 144 -4.58 -4.58 4.99
CA VAL A 144 -4.36 -3.78 3.78
C VAL A 144 -5.24 -4.33 2.68
N VAL A 145 -6.22 -3.53 2.25
CA VAL A 145 -7.20 -3.91 1.24
C VAL A 145 -6.69 -3.51 -0.14
N LEU A 146 -6.69 -4.46 -1.06
CA LEU A 146 -6.32 -4.29 -2.47
C LEU A 146 -7.58 -4.47 -3.31
N VAL A 147 -8.10 -3.39 -3.87
CA VAL A 147 -9.38 -3.39 -4.61
C VAL A 147 -9.24 -2.79 -5.99
N VAL A 148 -9.88 -3.41 -6.98
CA VAL A 148 -10.05 -2.87 -8.33
C VAL A 148 -11.36 -2.08 -8.33
N THR A 149 -11.27 -0.75 -8.34
CA THR A 149 -12.44 0.12 -8.17
C THR A 149 -13.32 0.15 -9.41
N ASN A 150 -12.76 -0.09 -10.59
CA ASN A 150 -13.52 -0.21 -11.84
C ASN A 150 -13.79 -1.69 -12.23
N THR A 151 -14.07 -2.55 -11.26
CA THR A 151 -14.36 -3.98 -11.47
C THR A 151 -15.44 -4.21 -12.54
N ALA A 152 -16.42 -3.33 -12.64
CA ALA A 152 -17.53 -3.45 -13.61
C ALA A 152 -17.09 -3.37 -15.08
N ASP A 153 -15.88 -2.85 -15.34
CA ASP A 153 -15.32 -2.76 -16.70
C ASP A 153 -14.69 -4.10 -17.16
N TYR A 154 -14.64 -5.10 -16.29
CA TYR A 154 -13.93 -6.35 -16.52
C TYR A 154 -14.85 -7.56 -16.37
N ALA A 155 -14.50 -8.65 -17.06
CA ALA A 155 -15.23 -9.90 -16.98
C ALA A 155 -15.08 -10.56 -15.61
N SER A 156 -13.86 -10.51 -15.02
CA SER A 156 -13.62 -10.99 -13.66
C SER A 156 -12.43 -10.30 -13.00
N VAL A 157 -12.45 -10.33 -11.66
CA VAL A 157 -11.33 -9.97 -10.81
C VAL A 157 -11.20 -11.10 -9.78
N ASP A 158 -10.13 -11.86 -9.88
CA ASP A 158 -10.00 -13.13 -9.17
C ASP A 158 -8.76 -13.13 -8.26
N MET A 159 -8.90 -13.64 -7.05
CA MET A 159 -7.80 -13.91 -6.15
C MET A 159 -7.03 -15.14 -6.63
N LEU A 160 -5.69 -15.01 -6.75
CA LEU A 160 -4.81 -16.06 -7.29
C LEU A 160 -4.21 -16.98 -6.22
N VAL A 161 -4.33 -16.63 -4.96
CA VAL A 161 -3.73 -17.38 -3.84
C VAL A 161 -4.81 -17.95 -2.96
N ASP A 162 -4.49 -19.03 -2.23
CA ASP A 162 -5.43 -19.59 -1.28
C ASP A 162 -5.71 -18.61 -0.14
N PRO A 163 -6.97 -18.44 0.28
CA PRO A 163 -7.31 -17.67 1.46
C PRO A 163 -6.57 -18.22 2.68
N GLU A 164 -6.18 -17.35 3.60
CA GLU A 164 -5.41 -17.64 4.80
C GLU A 164 -3.94 -18.06 4.56
N SER A 165 -3.49 -18.08 3.30
CA SER A 165 -2.08 -18.35 2.98
C SER A 165 -1.19 -17.13 3.25
N THR A 166 0.09 -17.39 3.50
CA THR A 166 1.09 -16.32 3.61
C THR A 166 1.56 -15.90 2.23
N VAL A 167 1.56 -14.59 1.99
CA VAL A 167 2.05 -13.97 0.76
C VAL A 167 3.22 -13.03 1.06
N LYS A 168 4.04 -12.79 0.05
CA LYS A 168 5.10 -11.78 0.11
C LYS A 168 4.69 -10.56 -0.71
N ALA A 169 5.06 -9.38 -0.23
CA ALA A 169 4.94 -8.15 -1.03
C ALA A 169 5.62 -8.37 -2.40
N GLY A 170 4.95 -7.95 -3.48
CA GLY A 170 5.44 -8.17 -4.85
C GLY A 170 4.98 -9.47 -5.52
N GLN A 171 4.45 -10.44 -4.77
CA GLN A 171 3.87 -11.66 -5.32
C GLN A 171 2.52 -11.37 -5.97
N GLN A 172 2.25 -11.93 -7.16
CA GLN A 172 0.93 -11.79 -7.78
C GLN A 172 -0.15 -12.44 -6.93
N VAL A 173 -1.21 -11.69 -6.64
CA VAL A 173 -2.33 -12.13 -5.79
C VAL A 173 -3.70 -11.92 -6.40
N VAL A 174 -3.83 -11.08 -7.42
CA VAL A 174 -5.09 -10.78 -8.11
C VAL A 174 -4.88 -10.78 -9.62
N LYS A 175 -5.83 -11.37 -10.34
CA LYS A 175 -5.92 -11.32 -11.81
C LYS A 175 -7.19 -10.62 -12.23
N VAL A 176 -7.03 -9.68 -13.16
CA VAL A 176 -8.13 -9.00 -13.85
C VAL A 176 -8.27 -9.61 -15.25
N THR A 177 -9.49 -9.98 -15.63
CA THR A 177 -9.79 -10.54 -16.95
C THR A 177 -10.74 -9.61 -17.70
N LYS A 178 -10.41 -9.32 -18.97
CA LYS A 178 -11.26 -8.54 -19.88
C LYS A 178 -12.50 -9.31 -20.30
#